data_03ddf549ddeb296ae18c0977b2839fd8
#
_entry.id   03ddf549ddeb296ae18c0977b2839fd8
#
_cell.length_a   1.000
_cell.length_b   1.000
_cell.length_c   1.000
_cell.angle_alpha   90.00
_cell.angle_beta   90.00
_cell.angle_gamma   90.00
#
_symmetry.space_group_name_H-M   'P 1'
#
loop_
_entity.id
_entity.type
_entity.pdbx_description
1 polymer ?
#
loop_
_entity_poly.entity_id
_entity_poly.type
_entity_poly.pdbx_seq_one_letter_code
_entity_poly.pdbx_strand_id
1 'polypeptide(L)'
;MVNLQRSSVFFGKRCQENVKQMVKSLLEVNNECLHDTYLGMPTEIARAASSSFKFLSDRVWRSVTNWPDKPLSRAGKESLLKAVTQSIPNYVMSCFQVPVGICNKMKSCVANHWWGVEDGKRKMHWRSWAWLSTPKSLGGMGFRDFVLFNQAMLGRQCWRLTTEPTSLCARVLKGR
;
A
#
# COMPACT_ATOMS: atom_id res chain seq x y z
N MET A 1 9.48 -8.36 27.17
CA MET A 1 10.45 -7.28 27.41
C MET A 1 10.23 -6.21 26.36
N VAL A 2 10.01 -4.96 26.74
CA VAL A 2 9.80 -3.84 25.80
C VAL A 2 11.16 -3.38 25.29
N ASN A 3 11.31 -3.19 23.97
CA ASN A 3 12.55 -2.68 23.38
C ASN A 3 12.48 -1.13 23.36
N LEU A 4 13.07 -0.50 24.38
CA LEU A 4 13.05 0.96 24.55
C LEU A 4 13.76 1.71 23.42
N GLN A 5 14.76 1.10 22.78
CA GLN A 5 15.47 1.71 21.64
C GLN A 5 14.61 1.81 20.37
N ARG A 6 13.59 0.95 20.24
CA ARG A 6 12.65 0.94 19.12
C ARG A 6 11.28 1.47 19.51
N SER A 7 11.14 1.97 20.73
CA SER A 7 9.90 2.59 21.20
C SER A 7 9.94 4.10 21.00
N SER A 8 8.85 4.65 20.57
CA SER A 8 8.65 6.10 20.45
C SER A 8 7.37 6.51 21.16
N VAL A 9 7.35 7.72 21.68
CA VAL A 9 6.18 8.32 22.34
C VAL A 9 5.65 9.42 21.46
N PHE A 10 4.34 9.46 21.27
CA PHE A 10 3.67 10.51 20.54
C PHE A 10 2.73 11.30 21.46
N PHE A 11 2.76 12.63 21.36
CA PHE A 11 1.92 13.52 22.13
C PHE A 11 0.94 14.28 21.23
N GLY A 12 -0.27 14.48 21.73
CA GLY A 12 -1.24 15.33 21.05
C GLY A 12 -0.76 16.79 20.98
N LYS A 13 -1.22 17.53 19.96
CA LYS A 13 -0.81 18.93 19.69
C LYS A 13 -1.08 19.90 20.86
N ARG A 14 -1.95 19.55 21.81
CA ARG A 14 -2.30 20.38 22.98
C ARG A 14 -1.62 19.92 24.27
N CYS A 15 -0.69 18.95 24.20
CA CYS A 15 0.00 18.46 25.38
C CYS A 15 1.02 19.49 25.86
N GLN A 16 0.99 19.84 27.16
CA GLN A 16 1.94 20.77 27.77
C GLN A 16 3.34 20.14 27.84
N GLU A 17 4.38 20.96 27.68
CA GLU A 17 5.77 20.48 27.63
C GLU A 17 6.21 19.79 28.91
N ASN A 18 5.75 20.30 30.07
CA ASN A 18 6.04 19.68 31.38
C ASN A 18 5.51 18.24 31.48
N VAL A 19 4.31 17.99 30.92
CA VAL A 19 3.70 16.65 30.90
C VAL A 19 4.47 15.74 29.95
N LYS A 20 4.95 16.24 28.83
CA LYS A 20 5.75 15.45 27.90
C LYS A 20 7.05 14.99 28.53
N GLN A 21 7.76 15.90 29.21
CA GLN A 21 9.01 15.57 29.88
C GLN A 21 8.80 14.54 31.00
N MET A 22 7.73 14.73 31.79
CA MET A 22 7.39 13.77 32.85
C MET A 22 7.10 12.37 32.29
N VAL A 23 6.32 12.27 31.19
CA VAL A 23 6.01 10.99 30.56
C VAL A 23 7.25 10.36 29.94
N LYS A 24 8.12 11.12 29.28
CA LYS A 24 9.37 10.62 28.72
C LYS A 24 10.30 10.06 29.81
N SER A 25 10.41 10.75 30.93
CA SER A 25 11.23 10.28 32.07
C SER A 25 10.65 9.04 32.73
N LEU A 26 9.31 8.93 32.83
CA LEU A 26 8.64 7.78 33.43
C LEU A 26 8.74 6.52 32.55
N LEU A 27 8.69 6.70 31.22
CA LEU A 27 8.73 5.60 30.26
C LEU A 27 10.16 5.26 29.80
N GLU A 28 11.15 6.08 30.16
CA GLU A 28 12.55 5.97 29.71
C GLU A 28 12.68 6.00 28.17
N VAL A 29 11.72 6.63 27.47
CA VAL A 29 11.68 6.73 26.00
C VAL A 29 11.87 8.18 25.58
N ASN A 30 13.03 8.48 25.03
CA ASN A 30 13.37 9.84 24.58
C ASN A 30 12.96 10.15 23.15
N ASN A 31 12.67 9.13 22.35
CA ASN A 31 12.31 9.29 20.95
C ASN A 31 10.86 9.78 20.83
N GLU A 32 10.73 11.05 20.42
CA GLU A 32 9.43 11.63 20.01
C GLU A 32 9.37 11.59 18.49
N CYS A 33 8.75 10.57 17.91
CA CYS A 33 8.68 10.44 16.47
C CYS A 33 7.27 10.07 16.02
N LEU A 34 6.64 10.97 15.27
CA LEU A 34 5.37 10.72 14.60
C LEU A 34 5.56 10.06 13.24
N HIS A 35 6.79 10.11 12.71
CA HIS A 35 7.11 9.64 11.36
C HIS A 35 7.53 8.17 11.30
N ASP A 36 7.25 7.41 12.34
CA ASP A 36 7.48 5.96 12.33
C ASP A 36 6.60 5.26 11.31
N THR A 37 7.19 4.33 10.61
CA THR A 37 6.45 3.48 9.66
C THR A 37 6.03 2.20 10.37
N TYR A 38 4.72 2.00 10.55
CA TYR A 38 4.17 0.74 11.05
C TYR A 38 3.84 -0.19 9.89
N LEU A 39 4.50 -1.34 9.82
CA LEU A 39 4.38 -2.30 8.71
C LEU A 39 4.58 -1.64 7.33
N GLY A 40 5.49 -0.67 7.28
CA GLY A 40 5.80 0.07 6.08
C GLY A 40 4.77 1.12 5.66
N MET A 41 3.81 1.44 6.53
CA MET A 41 2.89 2.57 6.37
C MET A 41 3.30 3.74 7.25
N PRO A 42 3.18 4.98 6.79
CA PRO A 42 3.28 6.14 7.67
C PRO A 42 2.19 6.07 8.74
N THR A 43 2.53 6.37 9.98
CA THR A 43 1.57 6.43 11.09
C THR A 43 0.57 7.56 10.93
N GLU A 44 0.97 8.65 10.27
CA GLU A 44 0.08 9.74 9.88
C GLU A 44 -0.41 9.56 8.44
N ILE A 45 -1.63 9.08 8.28
CA ILE A 45 -2.34 9.19 7.01
C ILE A 45 -3.35 10.33 7.18
N ALA A 46 -3.01 11.52 6.71
CA ALA A 46 -3.94 12.64 6.67
C ALA A 46 -5.17 12.24 5.84
N ARG A 47 -6.37 12.60 6.34
CA ARG A 47 -7.65 12.25 5.68
C ARG A 47 -7.57 12.59 4.19
N ALA A 48 -7.63 11.56 3.33
CA ALA A 48 -7.82 11.63 1.89
C ALA A 48 -6.77 12.42 1.06
N ALA A 49 -5.63 12.80 1.62
CA ALA A 49 -4.60 13.47 0.82
C ALA A 49 -3.87 12.47 -0.08
N SER A 50 -3.92 12.69 -1.40
CA SER A 50 -3.18 11.87 -2.38
C SER A 50 -1.67 11.82 -2.08
N SER A 51 -1.14 12.83 -1.41
CA SER A 51 0.26 12.88 -0.95
C SER A 51 0.59 11.77 0.05
N SER A 52 -0.33 11.44 0.96
CA SER A 52 -0.13 10.39 1.97
C SER A 52 0.03 8.99 1.38
N PHE A 53 -0.47 8.76 0.16
CA PHE A 53 -0.38 7.45 -0.51
C PHE A 53 0.69 7.41 -1.62
N LYS A 54 1.43 8.50 -1.84
CA LYS A 54 2.47 8.57 -2.88
C LYS A 54 3.52 7.47 -2.72
N PHE A 55 3.85 7.12 -1.48
CA PHE A 55 4.82 6.05 -1.18
C PHE A 55 4.46 4.70 -1.82
N LEU A 56 3.15 4.41 -2.04
CA LEU A 56 2.73 3.18 -2.71
C LEU A 56 3.16 3.17 -4.18
N SER A 57 2.90 4.27 -4.91
CA SER A 57 3.32 4.39 -6.30
C SER A 57 4.85 4.33 -6.42
N ASP A 58 5.57 4.94 -5.47
CA ASP A 58 7.03 4.94 -5.46
C ASP A 58 7.60 3.54 -5.16
N ARG A 59 6.96 2.77 -4.27
CA ARG A 59 7.34 1.36 -4.03
C ARG A 59 7.10 0.48 -5.25
N VAL A 60 5.94 0.61 -5.88
CA VAL A 60 5.62 -0.11 -7.11
C VAL A 60 6.63 0.25 -8.20
N TRP A 61 6.94 1.54 -8.37
CA TRP A 61 7.92 2.00 -9.33
C TRP A 61 9.31 1.40 -9.06
N ARG A 62 9.81 1.47 -7.83
CA ARG A 62 11.11 0.87 -7.44
C ARG A 62 11.14 -0.64 -7.68
N SER A 63 10.05 -1.33 -7.40
CA SER A 63 9.95 -2.77 -7.63
C SER A 63 10.18 -3.13 -9.08
N VAL A 64 9.59 -2.38 -10.02
CA VAL A 64 9.75 -2.67 -11.45
C VAL A 64 11.07 -2.14 -12.04
N THR A 65 11.62 -1.04 -11.48
CA THR A 65 12.91 -0.48 -11.96
C THR A 65 14.11 -1.25 -11.47
N ASN A 66 14.01 -2.00 -10.38
CA ASN A 66 15.10 -2.84 -9.88
C ASN A 66 15.31 -4.15 -10.68
N TRP A 67 14.52 -4.38 -11.74
CA TRP A 67 14.64 -5.56 -12.59
C TRP A 67 15.07 -5.28 -14.05
N PRO A 68 15.84 -4.21 -14.35
CA PRO A 68 16.07 -3.80 -15.75
C PRO A 68 16.91 -4.78 -16.55
N ASP A 69 17.85 -5.49 -15.90
CA ASP A 69 18.96 -6.17 -16.61
C ASP A 69 18.81 -7.71 -16.67
N LYS A 70 17.73 -8.26 -16.17
CA LYS A 70 17.51 -9.70 -16.30
C LYS A 70 16.70 -9.98 -17.56
N PRO A 71 17.23 -10.82 -18.49
CA PRO A 71 16.49 -11.26 -19.66
C PRO A 71 15.35 -12.19 -19.21
N LEU A 72 14.27 -11.58 -18.70
CA LEU A 72 13.11 -12.34 -18.27
C LEU A 72 12.24 -12.68 -19.47
N SER A 73 11.85 -13.94 -19.57
CA SER A 73 10.81 -14.35 -20.49
C SER A 73 9.49 -13.61 -20.17
N ARG A 74 8.57 -13.56 -21.13
CA ARG A 74 7.25 -12.95 -20.89
C ARG A 74 6.51 -13.60 -19.71
N ALA A 75 6.60 -14.92 -19.57
CA ALA A 75 6.04 -15.65 -18.44
C ALA A 75 6.70 -15.26 -17.11
N GLY A 76 8.01 -15.08 -17.08
CA GLY A 76 8.74 -14.60 -15.91
C GLY A 76 8.33 -13.18 -15.52
N LYS A 77 8.18 -12.26 -16.48
CA LYS A 77 7.65 -10.91 -16.23
C LYS A 77 6.24 -10.94 -15.66
N GLU A 78 5.35 -11.76 -16.23
CA GLU A 78 3.99 -11.91 -15.72
C GLU A 78 3.99 -12.37 -14.26
N SER A 79 4.76 -13.40 -13.95
CA SER A 79 4.85 -13.96 -12.60
C SER A 79 5.38 -12.93 -11.60
N LEU A 80 6.44 -12.21 -11.94
CA LEU A 80 7.01 -11.17 -11.07
C LEU A 80 6.05 -10.01 -10.84
N LEU A 81 5.41 -9.50 -11.90
CA LEU A 81 4.45 -8.42 -11.77
C LEU A 81 3.26 -8.83 -10.88
N LYS A 82 2.74 -10.04 -11.05
CA LYS A 82 1.62 -10.54 -10.25
C LYS A 82 1.99 -10.88 -8.82
N ALA A 83 3.09 -11.58 -8.62
CA ALA A 83 3.48 -12.07 -7.30
C ALA A 83 4.09 -10.98 -6.42
N VAL A 84 4.90 -10.09 -6.99
CA VAL A 84 5.63 -9.08 -6.24
C VAL A 84 4.98 -7.71 -6.37
N THR A 85 4.91 -7.16 -7.58
CA THR A 85 4.49 -5.77 -7.76
C THR A 85 3.04 -5.53 -7.35
N GLN A 86 2.14 -6.43 -7.73
CA GLN A 86 0.72 -6.31 -7.39
C GLN A 86 0.41 -6.69 -5.93
N SER A 87 1.34 -7.29 -5.19
CA SER A 87 1.17 -7.58 -3.77
C SER A 87 1.56 -6.40 -2.86
N ILE A 88 2.40 -5.48 -3.34
CA ILE A 88 2.89 -4.34 -2.57
C ILE A 88 1.76 -3.53 -1.91
N PRO A 89 0.69 -3.13 -2.60
CA PRO A 89 -0.36 -2.31 -2.01
C PRO A 89 -1.40 -3.10 -1.18
N ASN A 90 -1.35 -4.44 -1.14
CA ASN A 90 -2.39 -5.26 -0.54
C ASN A 90 -2.75 -4.86 0.89
N TYR A 91 -1.74 -4.66 1.75
CA TYR A 91 -1.95 -4.31 3.14
C TYR A 91 -2.66 -2.96 3.29
N VAL A 92 -2.17 -1.94 2.59
CA VAL A 92 -2.77 -0.60 2.63
C VAL A 92 -4.18 -0.61 2.05
N MET A 93 -4.40 -1.32 0.95
CA MET A 93 -5.71 -1.46 0.30
C MET A 93 -6.73 -2.24 1.13
N SER A 94 -6.27 -3.07 2.06
CA SER A 94 -7.18 -3.76 2.99
C SER A 94 -7.66 -2.86 4.14
N CYS A 95 -6.97 -1.76 4.40
CA CYS A 95 -7.25 -0.84 5.50
C CYS A 95 -7.83 0.50 5.04
N PHE A 96 -7.45 0.96 3.84
CA PHE A 96 -7.74 2.31 3.37
C PHE A 96 -8.25 2.33 1.94
N GLN A 97 -9.14 3.27 1.66
CA GLN A 97 -9.53 3.61 0.30
C GLN A 97 -8.41 4.43 -0.35
N VAL A 98 -7.65 3.80 -1.24
CA VAL A 98 -6.56 4.46 -1.96
C VAL A 98 -7.14 5.35 -3.06
N PRO A 99 -6.69 6.61 -3.18
CA PRO A 99 -7.16 7.52 -4.22
C PRO A 99 -6.95 6.94 -5.63
N VAL A 100 -7.96 7.11 -6.50
CA VAL A 100 -7.96 6.59 -7.88
C VAL A 100 -6.73 7.07 -8.67
N GLY A 101 -6.27 8.31 -8.41
CA GLY A 101 -5.05 8.86 -9.05
C GLY A 101 -3.79 8.05 -8.73
N ILE A 102 -3.66 7.52 -7.50
CA ILE A 102 -2.54 6.65 -7.10
C ILE A 102 -2.69 5.27 -7.75
N CYS A 103 -3.90 4.70 -7.75
CA CYS A 103 -4.18 3.45 -8.44
C CYS A 103 -3.82 3.53 -9.94
N ASN A 104 -4.16 4.65 -10.59
CA ASN A 104 -3.82 4.88 -12.00
C ASN A 104 -2.31 5.02 -12.23
N LYS A 105 -1.56 5.64 -11.31
CA LYS A 105 -0.09 5.69 -11.39
C LYS A 105 0.52 4.30 -11.28
N MET A 106 0.08 3.48 -10.32
CA MET A 106 0.54 2.10 -10.17
C MET A 106 0.21 1.27 -11.40
N LYS A 107 -1.02 1.37 -11.94
CA LYS A 107 -1.46 0.75 -13.17
C LYS A 107 -0.55 1.11 -14.36
N SER A 108 -0.28 2.39 -14.54
CA SER A 108 0.60 2.86 -15.62
C SER A 108 2.03 2.32 -15.48
N CYS A 109 2.53 2.23 -14.25
CA CYS A 109 3.84 1.68 -13.95
C CYS A 109 3.93 0.20 -14.36
N VAL A 110 2.96 -0.62 -13.97
CA VAL A 110 2.88 -2.04 -14.31
C VAL A 110 2.73 -2.23 -15.83
N ALA A 111 1.85 -1.45 -16.48
CA ALA A 111 1.64 -1.53 -17.93
C ALA A 111 2.90 -1.16 -18.72
N ASN A 112 3.58 -0.08 -18.35
CA ASN A 112 4.82 0.34 -18.98
C ASN A 112 5.92 -0.73 -18.85
N HIS A 113 6.05 -1.36 -17.69
CA HIS A 113 7.02 -2.43 -17.51
C HIS A 113 6.65 -3.68 -18.30
N TRP A 114 5.36 -4.03 -18.39
CA TRP A 114 4.87 -5.17 -19.17
C TRP A 114 5.21 -5.02 -20.65
N TRP A 115 4.90 -3.88 -21.24
CA TRP A 115 5.15 -3.61 -22.65
C TRP A 115 6.62 -3.31 -22.94
N GLY A 116 7.35 -2.80 -21.95
CA GLY A 116 8.78 -2.50 -22.02
C GLY A 116 9.09 -1.08 -22.45
N VAL A 117 10.39 -0.82 -22.44
CA VAL A 117 11.00 0.43 -22.91
C VAL A 117 12.05 0.04 -23.95
N GLU A 118 12.18 0.79 -25.02
CA GLU A 118 13.18 0.63 -26.06
C GLU A 118 13.78 2.01 -26.34
N ASP A 119 15.10 2.12 -26.31
CA ASP A 119 15.83 3.37 -26.50
C ASP A 119 15.34 4.53 -25.61
N GLY A 120 15.02 4.24 -24.34
CA GLY A 120 14.49 5.22 -23.40
C GLY A 120 13.05 5.66 -23.67
N LYS A 121 12.41 5.16 -24.73
CA LYS A 121 11.02 5.46 -25.09
C LYS A 121 10.10 4.31 -24.72
N ARG A 122 8.88 4.65 -24.30
CA ARG A 122 7.85 3.63 -24.01
C ARG A 122 7.44 2.93 -25.29
N LYS A 123 7.42 1.59 -25.25
CA LYS A 123 6.89 0.80 -26.35
C LYS A 123 5.37 0.99 -26.50
N MET A 124 4.88 0.73 -27.69
CA MET A 124 3.46 0.73 -27.96
C MET A 124 2.74 -0.30 -27.09
N HIS A 125 1.63 0.12 -26.48
CA HIS A 125 0.75 -0.75 -25.72
C HIS A 125 -0.24 -1.40 -26.69
N TRP A 126 -0.02 -2.64 -27.08
CA TRP A 126 -0.86 -3.38 -28.03
C TRP A 126 -2.27 -3.68 -27.53
N ARG A 127 -2.48 -3.65 -26.23
CA ARG A 127 -3.76 -3.90 -25.58
C ARG A 127 -3.99 -2.95 -24.42
N SER A 128 -5.26 -2.65 -24.18
CA SER A 128 -5.66 -1.78 -23.05
C SER A 128 -5.46 -2.47 -21.71
N TRP A 129 -5.42 -1.68 -20.64
CA TRP A 129 -5.38 -2.22 -19.27
C TRP A 129 -6.60 -3.09 -18.95
N ALA A 130 -7.78 -2.70 -19.44
CA ALA A 130 -9.00 -3.47 -19.27
C ALA A 130 -8.83 -4.91 -19.78
N TRP A 131 -8.22 -5.06 -20.96
CA TRP A 131 -7.89 -6.38 -21.49
C TRP A 131 -6.84 -7.12 -20.63
N LEU A 132 -5.79 -6.45 -20.19
CA LEU A 132 -4.79 -7.04 -19.30
C LEU A 132 -5.41 -7.53 -17.99
N SER A 133 -6.43 -6.85 -17.48
CA SER A 133 -7.13 -7.18 -16.23
C SER A 133 -8.21 -8.25 -16.40
N THR A 134 -8.63 -8.54 -17.63
CA THR A 134 -9.60 -9.60 -17.90
C THR A 134 -9.03 -10.97 -17.47
N PRO A 135 -9.84 -11.85 -16.89
CA PRO A 135 -9.41 -13.20 -16.52
C PRO A 135 -8.85 -14.00 -17.69
N LYS A 136 -7.91 -14.90 -17.43
CA LYS A 136 -7.30 -15.76 -18.46
C LYS A 136 -8.33 -16.64 -19.16
N SER A 137 -9.35 -17.08 -18.45
CA SER A 137 -10.48 -17.86 -19.02
C SER A 137 -11.27 -17.10 -20.09
N LEU A 138 -11.21 -15.76 -20.07
CA LEU A 138 -11.86 -14.87 -21.04
C LEU A 138 -10.86 -14.22 -22.02
N GLY A 139 -9.67 -14.80 -22.15
CA GLY A 139 -8.64 -14.36 -23.09
C GLY A 139 -7.80 -13.17 -22.64
N GLY A 140 -7.93 -12.72 -21.40
CA GLY A 140 -7.08 -11.67 -20.80
C GLY A 140 -5.82 -12.23 -20.14
N MET A 141 -5.09 -11.36 -19.44
CA MET A 141 -3.88 -11.73 -18.72
C MET A 141 -4.12 -11.93 -17.22
N GLY A 142 -5.26 -11.51 -16.68
CA GLY A 142 -5.60 -11.63 -15.26
C GLY A 142 -4.73 -10.77 -14.33
N PHE A 143 -4.29 -9.59 -14.79
CA PHE A 143 -3.71 -8.59 -13.91
C PHE A 143 -4.80 -7.99 -13.01
N ARG A 144 -4.47 -7.61 -11.79
CA ARG A 144 -5.43 -6.99 -10.87
C ARG A 144 -5.69 -5.54 -11.27
N ASP A 145 -6.96 -5.17 -11.41
CA ASP A 145 -7.32 -3.76 -11.41
C ASP A 145 -7.25 -3.22 -10.00
N PHE A 146 -6.39 -2.24 -9.75
CA PHE A 146 -6.12 -1.73 -8.40
C PHE A 146 -7.33 -1.04 -7.77
N VAL A 147 -8.21 -0.41 -8.55
CA VAL A 147 -9.41 0.25 -8.04
C VAL A 147 -10.42 -0.79 -7.57
N LEU A 148 -10.76 -1.73 -8.43
CA LEU A 148 -11.70 -2.80 -8.11
C LEU A 148 -11.17 -3.71 -6.99
N PHE A 149 -9.87 -3.98 -7.01
CA PHE A 149 -9.23 -4.78 -5.97
C PHE A 149 -9.28 -4.09 -4.60
N ASN A 150 -9.03 -2.78 -4.53
CA ASN A 150 -9.15 -2.02 -3.29
C ASN A 150 -10.59 -2.05 -2.75
N GLN A 151 -11.59 -1.87 -3.62
CA GLN A 151 -13.01 -1.99 -3.22
C GLN A 151 -13.33 -3.39 -2.68
N ALA A 152 -12.86 -4.44 -3.33
CA ALA A 152 -13.07 -5.82 -2.89
C ALA A 152 -12.41 -6.10 -1.52
N MET A 153 -11.18 -5.58 -1.30
CA MET A 153 -10.48 -5.74 -0.02
C MET A 153 -11.20 -5.02 1.13
N LEU A 154 -11.71 -3.81 0.88
CA LEU A 154 -12.51 -3.08 1.88
C LEU A 154 -13.88 -3.75 2.09
N GLY A 155 -14.53 -4.21 1.03
CA GLY A 155 -15.77 -4.98 1.12
C GLY A 155 -15.62 -6.25 1.98
N ARG A 156 -14.48 -6.95 1.84
CA ARG A 156 -14.15 -8.09 2.71
C ARG A 156 -14.07 -7.70 4.19
N GLN A 157 -13.51 -6.54 4.52
CA GLN A 157 -13.48 -6.06 5.92
C GLN A 157 -14.88 -5.74 6.43
N CYS A 158 -15.70 -5.05 5.62
CA CYS A 158 -17.09 -4.78 5.97
C CYS A 158 -17.87 -6.09 6.21
N TRP A 159 -17.72 -7.08 5.34
CA TRP A 159 -18.32 -8.40 5.52
C TRP A 159 -17.89 -9.05 6.84
N ARG A 160 -16.60 -9.03 7.14
CA ARG A 160 -16.07 -9.58 8.38
C ARG A 160 -16.66 -8.91 9.63
N LEU A 161 -16.85 -7.58 9.60
CA LEU A 161 -17.46 -6.85 10.71
C LEU A 161 -18.92 -7.23 10.96
N THR A 162 -19.63 -7.67 9.93
CA THR A 162 -21.04 -8.12 10.06
C THR A 162 -21.15 -9.57 10.48
N THR A 163 -20.25 -10.45 10.00
CA THR A 163 -20.29 -11.88 10.30
C THR A 163 -19.64 -12.23 11.64
N GLU A 164 -18.64 -11.43 12.08
CA GLU A 164 -17.90 -11.66 13.33
C GLU A 164 -18.05 -10.47 14.30
N PRO A 165 -19.24 -10.21 14.87
CA PRO A 165 -19.49 -9.04 15.71
C PRO A 165 -18.72 -9.05 17.03
N THR A 166 -18.26 -10.20 17.48
CA THR A 166 -17.47 -10.39 18.71
C THR A 166 -15.97 -10.17 18.51
N SER A 167 -15.51 -10.04 17.27
CA SER A 167 -14.09 -9.83 16.98
C SER A 167 -13.59 -8.52 17.58
N LEU A 168 -12.31 -8.46 17.96
CA LEU A 168 -11.69 -7.25 18.52
C LEU A 168 -11.89 -6.04 17.59
N CYS A 169 -11.73 -6.25 16.30
CA CYS A 169 -11.93 -5.21 15.28
C CYS A 169 -13.36 -4.65 15.30
N ALA A 170 -14.38 -5.53 15.35
CA ALA A 170 -15.77 -5.11 15.42
C ALA A 170 -16.07 -4.37 16.73
N ARG A 171 -15.53 -4.83 17.85
CA ARG A 171 -15.70 -4.19 19.16
C ARG A 171 -15.09 -2.78 19.19
N VAL A 172 -13.89 -2.61 18.67
CA VAL A 172 -13.20 -1.30 18.61
C VAL A 172 -13.95 -0.32 17.71
N LEU A 173 -14.40 -0.77 16.53
CA LEU A 173 -15.09 0.09 15.58
C LEU A 173 -16.54 0.42 15.97
N LYS A 174 -17.23 -0.50 16.67
CA LYS A 174 -18.59 -0.26 17.19
C LYS A 174 -18.61 0.54 18.50
N GLY A 175 -17.49 0.55 19.25
CA GLY A 175 -17.36 1.33 20.48
C GLY A 175 -17.21 2.83 20.28
N ARG A 176 -17.36 3.29 19.05
CA ARG A 176 -17.46 4.69 18.65
C ARG A 176 -18.86 5.00 18.17
#